data_adb55cf4221ea8a53b6eea7aff38197c
#
_entry.id   adb55cf4221ea8a53b6eea7aff38197c
#
_cell.length_a   1.000
_cell.length_b   1.000
_cell.length_c   1.000
_cell.angle_alpha   90.00
_cell.angle_beta   90.00
_cell.angle_gamma   90.00
#
_symmetry.space_group_name_H-M   'P 1'
#
loop_
_entity.id
_entity.type
_entity.pdbx_description
1 polymer ?
#
loop_
_entity_poly.entity_id
_entity_poly.type
_entity_poly.pdbx_seq_one_letter_code
_entity_poly.pdbx_strand_id
1 'polypeptide(L)'
;SKACAKGGIPAIEVTYTVPGATEVIKALKEQDTNNEMVIGAGTVLDAATARIAILAGAEFIVSPAFDKETAKLCNLYQVPYMPGCMTITEMTTAMQYGADIIKLFPGSAFGPSFVKAVKAPLPQANIMPTGGVSLENMEEWFKNGVIAVGAGGKLASGTDEEIIATAQAFRKKLLEIRSK
;
A
#
# COMPACT_ATOMS: atom_id res chain seq x y z
N SER A 1 -3.46 14.31 1.03
CA SER A 1 -2.39 13.77 0.17
C SER A 1 -1.14 14.66 0.20
N LYS A 2 -1.23 15.93 -0.20
CA LYS A 2 -0.06 16.87 -0.20
C LYS A 2 0.60 17.00 1.17
N ALA A 3 -0.16 17.01 2.25
CA ALA A 3 0.37 17.06 3.62
C ALA A 3 1.23 15.82 3.94
N CYS A 4 0.81 14.61 3.53
CA CYS A 4 1.61 13.39 3.69
C CYS A 4 2.92 13.47 2.90
N ALA A 5 2.88 13.92 1.64
CA ALA A 5 4.08 14.10 0.82
C ALA A 5 5.05 15.11 1.44
N LYS A 6 4.56 16.27 1.91
CA LYS A 6 5.37 17.26 2.66
C LYS A 6 5.99 16.67 3.93
N GLY A 7 5.32 15.72 4.58
CA GLY A 7 5.85 14.97 5.72
C GLY A 7 6.83 13.86 5.35
N GLY A 8 7.12 13.66 4.06
CA GLY A 8 8.09 12.67 3.57
C GLY A 8 7.50 11.28 3.29
N ILE A 9 6.19 11.19 3.13
CA ILE A 9 5.48 9.97 2.68
C ILE A 9 4.86 10.26 1.31
N PRO A 10 5.58 9.99 0.21
CA PRO A 10 5.13 10.35 -1.13
C PRO A 10 4.16 9.34 -1.75
N ALA A 11 4.13 8.09 -1.28
CA ALA A 11 3.23 7.08 -1.83
C ALA A 11 1.83 7.21 -1.21
N ILE A 12 0.85 7.54 -2.03
CA ILE A 12 -0.53 7.84 -1.61
C ILE A 12 -1.49 6.90 -2.34
N GLU A 13 -2.34 6.22 -1.57
CA GLU A 13 -3.39 5.35 -2.07
C GLU A 13 -4.75 6.05 -1.95
N VAL A 14 -5.44 6.26 -3.07
CA VAL A 14 -6.83 6.75 -3.10
C VAL A 14 -7.76 5.54 -3.21
N THR A 15 -8.58 5.30 -2.18
CA THR A 15 -9.44 4.12 -2.16
C THR A 15 -10.76 4.33 -2.91
N TYR A 16 -11.19 3.34 -3.68
CA TYR A 16 -12.47 3.36 -4.42
C TYR A 16 -13.71 3.23 -3.54
N THR A 17 -13.55 3.24 -2.23
CA THR A 17 -14.64 3.47 -1.26
C THR A 17 -15.00 4.95 -1.13
N VAL A 18 -14.14 5.84 -1.61
CA VAL A 18 -14.39 7.30 -1.63
C VAL A 18 -15.18 7.65 -2.89
N PRO A 19 -16.34 8.33 -2.78
CA PRO A 19 -17.04 8.86 -3.93
C PRO A 19 -16.13 9.77 -4.77
N GLY A 20 -16.12 9.59 -6.10
CA GLY A 20 -15.29 10.38 -6.99
C GLY A 20 -13.78 10.04 -6.94
N ALA A 21 -13.40 8.84 -6.51
CA ALA A 21 -11.99 8.43 -6.42
C ALA A 21 -11.21 8.62 -7.73
N THR A 22 -11.82 8.35 -8.87
CA THR A 22 -11.23 8.55 -10.21
C THR A 22 -10.85 10.02 -10.42
N GLU A 23 -11.75 10.94 -10.11
CA GLU A 23 -11.55 12.39 -10.24
C GLU A 23 -10.49 12.89 -9.26
N VAL A 24 -10.44 12.32 -8.07
CA VAL A 24 -9.39 12.63 -7.08
C VAL A 24 -8.02 12.21 -7.60
N ILE A 25 -7.87 11.01 -8.18
CA ILE A 25 -6.62 10.54 -8.77
C ILE A 25 -6.17 11.49 -9.89
N LYS A 26 -7.07 11.84 -10.84
CA LYS A 26 -6.79 12.80 -11.92
C LYS A 26 -6.30 14.15 -11.37
N ALA A 27 -7.04 14.71 -10.42
CA ALA A 27 -6.70 16.00 -9.84
C ALA A 27 -5.36 15.99 -9.09
N LEU A 28 -5.03 14.89 -8.41
CA LEU A 28 -3.73 14.73 -7.76
C LEU A 28 -2.59 14.67 -8.78
N LYS A 29 -2.76 13.91 -9.87
CA LYS A 29 -1.76 13.84 -10.95
C LYS A 29 -1.56 15.18 -11.65
N GLU A 30 -2.64 15.91 -11.97
CA GLU A 30 -2.56 17.24 -12.57
C GLU A 30 -1.86 18.28 -11.67
N GLN A 31 -2.02 18.14 -10.35
CA GLN A 31 -1.43 19.04 -9.37
C GLN A 31 0.00 18.67 -8.95
N ASP A 32 0.45 17.47 -9.27
CA ASP A 32 1.79 16.97 -8.93
C ASP A 32 2.78 17.24 -10.10
N THR A 33 2.93 18.51 -10.43
CA THR A 33 3.77 18.96 -11.57
C THR A 33 5.25 18.60 -11.42
N ASN A 34 5.72 18.36 -10.21
CA ASN A 34 7.11 18.01 -9.91
C ASN A 34 7.33 16.50 -9.76
N ASN A 35 6.31 15.67 -9.93
CA ASN A 35 6.34 14.23 -9.66
C ASN A 35 6.89 13.87 -8.28
N GLU A 36 6.45 14.60 -7.26
CA GLU A 36 6.85 14.37 -5.87
C GLU A 36 6.02 13.27 -5.17
N MET A 37 4.89 12.89 -5.79
CA MET A 37 3.99 11.87 -5.27
C MET A 37 3.91 10.66 -6.21
N VAL A 38 3.80 9.47 -5.62
CA VAL A 38 3.41 8.24 -6.32
C VAL A 38 1.96 7.96 -5.97
N ILE A 39 1.06 8.13 -6.92
CA ILE A 39 -0.38 8.09 -6.68
C ILE A 39 -0.94 6.76 -7.16
N GLY A 40 -1.53 6.01 -6.26
CA GLY A 40 -2.14 4.72 -6.53
C GLY A 40 -3.63 4.67 -6.21
N ALA A 41 -4.26 3.61 -6.68
CA ALA A 41 -5.66 3.30 -6.41
C ALA A 41 -5.78 2.11 -5.46
N GLY A 42 -6.58 2.25 -4.40
CA GLY A 42 -6.85 1.19 -3.44
C GLY A 42 -8.29 0.75 -3.41
N THR A 43 -8.51 -0.39 -2.75
CA THR A 43 -9.82 -1.06 -2.71
C THR A 43 -10.38 -1.32 -4.12
N VAL A 44 -9.48 -1.66 -5.05
CA VAL A 44 -9.83 -2.04 -6.40
C VAL A 44 -10.21 -3.53 -6.40
N LEU A 45 -11.46 -3.84 -6.71
CA LEU A 45 -12.01 -5.20 -6.55
C LEU A 45 -12.06 -6.01 -7.85
N ASP A 46 -11.85 -5.36 -8.99
CA ASP A 46 -11.99 -5.97 -10.32
C ASP A 46 -11.13 -5.26 -11.37
N ALA A 47 -10.92 -5.95 -12.51
CA ALA A 47 -10.13 -5.44 -13.62
C ALA A 47 -10.74 -4.19 -14.29
N ALA A 48 -12.05 -4.03 -14.30
CA ALA A 48 -12.69 -2.86 -14.90
C ALA A 48 -12.37 -1.60 -14.10
N THR A 49 -12.48 -1.68 -12.77
CA THR A 49 -12.09 -0.60 -11.85
C THR A 49 -10.59 -0.32 -11.92
N ALA A 50 -9.75 -1.36 -12.01
CA ALA A 50 -8.30 -1.20 -12.20
C ALA A 50 -7.99 -0.43 -13.50
N ARG A 51 -8.66 -0.78 -14.59
CA ARG A 51 -8.51 -0.09 -15.89
C ARG A 51 -8.85 1.39 -15.79
N ILE A 52 -9.97 1.72 -15.13
CA ILE A 52 -10.40 3.11 -14.92
C ILE A 52 -9.36 3.88 -14.10
N ALA A 53 -8.85 3.27 -13.02
CA ALA A 53 -7.82 3.87 -12.17
C ALA A 53 -6.53 4.15 -12.94
N ILE A 54 -6.05 3.18 -13.72
CA ILE A 54 -4.85 3.33 -14.57
C ILE A 54 -5.01 4.47 -15.56
N LEU A 55 -6.15 4.55 -16.23
CA LEU A 55 -6.45 5.63 -17.17
C LEU A 55 -6.60 7.01 -16.49
N ALA A 56 -6.94 7.02 -15.21
CA ALA A 56 -6.95 8.24 -14.40
C ALA A 56 -5.55 8.69 -13.95
N GLY A 57 -4.51 7.85 -14.17
CA GLY A 57 -3.14 8.14 -13.83
C GLY A 57 -2.63 7.42 -12.57
N ALA A 58 -3.35 6.40 -12.08
CA ALA A 58 -2.84 5.58 -10.98
C ALA A 58 -1.55 4.83 -11.40
N GLU A 59 -0.51 4.94 -10.60
CA GLU A 59 0.82 4.36 -10.84
C GLU A 59 1.00 3.00 -10.15
N PHE A 60 0.08 2.62 -9.26
CA PHE A 60 -0.01 1.30 -8.67
C PHE A 60 -1.45 0.99 -8.27
N ILE A 61 -1.78 -0.29 -8.19
CA ILE A 61 -3.11 -0.79 -7.82
C ILE A 61 -3.00 -1.61 -6.53
N VAL A 62 -3.90 -1.38 -5.60
CA VAL A 62 -4.01 -2.14 -4.35
C VAL A 62 -5.43 -2.68 -4.21
N SER A 63 -5.56 -3.92 -3.78
CA SER A 63 -6.85 -4.54 -3.49
C SER A 63 -6.91 -5.16 -2.09
N PRO A 64 -8.08 -5.37 -1.51
CA PRO A 64 -8.23 -6.08 -0.24
C PRO A 64 -8.12 -7.61 -0.40
N ALA A 65 -8.27 -8.13 -1.63
CA ALA A 65 -8.19 -9.53 -1.98
C ALA A 65 -7.51 -9.72 -3.34
N PHE A 66 -6.93 -10.89 -3.59
CA PHE A 66 -6.35 -11.21 -4.89
C PHE A 66 -7.44 -11.43 -5.94
N ASP A 67 -7.34 -10.74 -7.08
CA ASP A 67 -8.14 -10.99 -8.28
C ASP A 67 -7.22 -11.25 -9.49
N LYS A 68 -7.45 -12.40 -10.12
CA LYS A 68 -6.62 -12.89 -11.23
C LYS A 68 -6.69 -11.99 -12.47
N GLU A 69 -7.87 -11.50 -12.80
CA GLU A 69 -8.05 -10.68 -14.01
C GLU A 69 -7.48 -9.27 -13.79
N THR A 70 -7.57 -8.74 -12.58
CA THR A 70 -6.86 -7.51 -12.19
C THR A 70 -5.34 -7.67 -12.31
N ALA A 71 -4.79 -8.80 -11.84
CA ALA A 71 -3.35 -9.07 -11.96
C ALA A 71 -2.90 -9.10 -13.44
N LYS A 72 -3.63 -9.80 -14.30
CA LYS A 72 -3.34 -9.85 -15.75
C LYS A 72 -3.42 -8.46 -16.40
N LEU A 73 -4.43 -7.68 -16.02
CA LEU A 73 -4.60 -6.33 -16.55
C LEU A 73 -3.42 -5.44 -16.12
N CYS A 74 -3.07 -5.44 -14.84
CA CYS A 74 -1.96 -4.65 -14.32
C CYS A 74 -0.63 -5.03 -14.98
N ASN A 75 -0.37 -6.34 -15.19
CA ASN A 75 0.80 -6.81 -15.93
C ASN A 75 0.80 -6.30 -17.38
N LEU A 76 -0.36 -6.29 -18.06
CA LEU A 76 -0.47 -5.79 -19.43
C LEU A 76 -0.13 -4.29 -19.52
N TYR A 77 -0.52 -3.51 -18.50
CA TYR A 77 -0.26 -2.07 -18.43
C TYR A 77 1.06 -1.72 -17.75
N GLN A 78 1.82 -2.73 -17.27
CA GLN A 78 3.07 -2.56 -16.51
C GLN A 78 2.89 -1.65 -15.29
N VAL A 79 1.74 -1.79 -14.62
CA VAL A 79 1.41 -1.10 -13.37
C VAL A 79 1.50 -2.09 -12.22
N PRO A 80 2.27 -1.82 -11.14
CA PRO A 80 2.38 -2.71 -9.99
C PRO A 80 1.02 -3.00 -9.35
N TYR A 81 0.78 -4.28 -9.05
CA TYR A 81 -0.41 -4.73 -8.34
C TYR A 81 -0.04 -5.32 -6.98
N MET A 82 -0.62 -4.78 -5.91
CA MET A 82 -0.40 -5.21 -4.53
C MET A 82 -1.70 -5.82 -3.98
N PRO A 83 -1.96 -7.12 -4.24
CA PRO A 83 -3.16 -7.80 -3.81
C PRO A 83 -3.18 -8.07 -2.31
N GLY A 84 -4.36 -7.96 -1.71
CA GLY A 84 -4.62 -8.42 -0.36
C GLY A 84 -4.62 -9.95 -0.28
N CYS A 85 -3.91 -10.51 0.69
CA CYS A 85 -3.85 -11.93 0.95
C CYS A 85 -3.88 -12.20 2.46
N MET A 86 -4.53 -13.28 2.86
CA MET A 86 -4.62 -13.77 4.23
C MET A 86 -3.93 -15.12 4.42
N THR A 87 -3.80 -15.91 3.36
CA THR A 87 -3.31 -17.30 3.41
C THR A 87 -2.08 -17.50 2.52
N ILE A 88 -1.30 -18.53 2.84
CA ILE A 88 -0.15 -18.96 2.02
C ILE A 88 -0.57 -19.25 0.56
N THR A 89 -1.75 -19.89 0.37
CA THR A 89 -2.27 -20.20 -0.96
C THR A 89 -2.55 -18.94 -1.77
N GLU A 90 -3.18 -17.93 -1.18
CA GLU A 90 -3.42 -16.64 -1.85
C GLU A 90 -2.09 -15.96 -2.19
N MET A 91 -1.14 -15.93 -1.25
CA MET A 91 0.18 -15.32 -1.46
C MET A 91 0.95 -15.99 -2.60
N THR A 92 1.02 -17.33 -2.61
CA THR A 92 1.71 -18.05 -3.69
C THR A 92 1.02 -17.85 -5.03
N THR A 93 -0.31 -17.84 -5.06
CA THR A 93 -1.08 -17.55 -6.28
C THR A 93 -0.80 -16.12 -6.77
N ALA A 94 -0.86 -15.12 -5.89
CA ALA A 94 -0.57 -13.73 -6.24
C ALA A 94 0.83 -13.57 -6.85
N MET A 95 1.85 -14.20 -6.25
CA MET A 95 3.23 -14.19 -6.76
C MET A 95 3.33 -14.86 -8.15
N GLN A 96 2.63 -15.96 -8.39
CA GLN A 96 2.57 -16.62 -9.71
C GLN A 96 1.96 -15.71 -10.79
N TYR A 97 1.11 -14.77 -10.40
CA TYR A 97 0.51 -13.78 -11.28
C TYR A 97 1.26 -12.43 -11.30
N GLY A 98 2.50 -12.40 -10.80
CA GLY A 98 3.39 -11.25 -10.93
C GLY A 98 3.28 -10.20 -9.83
N ALA A 99 2.66 -10.52 -8.70
CA ALA A 99 2.65 -9.59 -7.55
C ALA A 99 4.03 -9.55 -6.89
N ASP A 100 4.75 -8.44 -7.00
CA ASP A 100 6.04 -8.21 -6.34
C ASP A 100 5.90 -7.90 -4.85
N ILE A 101 4.78 -7.30 -4.45
CA ILE A 101 4.45 -6.96 -3.07
C ILE A 101 3.07 -7.50 -2.74
N ILE A 102 2.98 -8.22 -1.63
CA ILE A 102 1.74 -8.79 -1.11
C ILE A 102 1.25 -7.94 0.05
N LYS A 103 0.05 -7.39 -0.07
CA LYS A 103 -0.64 -6.73 1.04
C LYS A 103 -1.17 -7.80 2.00
N LEU A 104 -0.65 -7.84 3.24
CA LEU A 104 -1.26 -8.62 4.31
C LEU A 104 -2.42 -7.79 4.90
N PHE A 105 -3.66 -8.26 4.70
CA PHE A 105 -4.86 -7.50 5.09
C PHE A 105 -5.98 -8.41 5.61
N PRO A 106 -6.63 -8.05 6.73
CA PRO A 106 -6.27 -6.93 7.63
C PRO A 106 -5.10 -7.31 8.55
N GLY A 107 -4.05 -6.48 8.58
CA GLY A 107 -2.86 -6.74 9.40
C GLY A 107 -3.16 -6.89 10.90
N SER A 108 -4.16 -6.16 11.41
CA SER A 108 -4.61 -6.24 12.80
C SER A 108 -5.12 -7.62 13.23
N ALA A 109 -5.58 -8.45 12.28
CA ALA A 109 -6.07 -9.80 12.59
C ALA A 109 -4.93 -10.80 12.83
N PHE A 110 -3.71 -10.54 12.30
CA PHE A 110 -2.60 -11.49 12.31
C PHE A 110 -1.49 -11.09 13.28
N GLY A 111 -1.14 -9.83 13.32
CA GLY A 111 0.01 -9.33 14.05
C GLY A 111 1.37 -9.66 13.38
N PRO A 112 2.47 -9.05 13.88
CA PRO A 112 3.80 -9.18 13.27
C PRO A 112 4.37 -10.59 13.22
N SER A 113 4.10 -11.43 14.24
CA SER A 113 4.60 -12.81 14.31
C SER A 113 4.12 -13.70 13.17
N PHE A 114 2.96 -13.41 12.60
CA PHE A 114 2.43 -14.12 11.43
C PHE A 114 3.35 -13.98 10.21
N VAL A 115 3.93 -12.79 10.00
CA VAL A 115 4.87 -12.55 8.91
C VAL A 115 6.09 -13.47 8.99
N LYS A 116 6.66 -13.64 10.20
CA LYS A 116 7.78 -14.55 10.43
C LYS A 116 7.40 -16.00 10.07
N ALA A 117 6.19 -16.43 10.46
CA ALA A 117 5.70 -17.77 10.14
C ALA A 117 5.51 -17.97 8.63
N VAL A 118 4.99 -16.97 7.91
CA VAL A 118 4.85 -17.00 6.45
C VAL A 118 6.22 -17.04 5.76
N LYS A 119 7.17 -16.23 6.22
CA LYS A 119 8.50 -16.14 5.59
C LYS A 119 9.36 -17.39 5.80
N ALA A 120 9.02 -18.26 6.73
CA ALA A 120 9.71 -19.54 6.88
C ALA A 120 9.60 -20.42 5.61
N PRO A 121 8.41 -20.72 5.09
CA PRO A 121 8.25 -21.43 3.82
C PRO A 121 8.37 -20.54 2.56
N LEU A 122 8.17 -19.21 2.69
CA LEU A 122 8.18 -18.25 1.57
C LEU A 122 9.16 -17.08 1.85
N PRO A 123 10.47 -17.34 1.93
CA PRO A 123 11.45 -16.29 2.28
C PRO A 123 11.51 -15.15 1.26
N GLN A 124 11.15 -15.41 0.01
CA GLN A 124 11.11 -14.43 -1.09
C GLN A 124 9.88 -13.54 -1.07
N ALA A 125 8.82 -13.85 -0.29
CA ALA A 125 7.60 -13.05 -0.27
C ALA A 125 7.86 -11.65 0.31
N ASN A 126 7.59 -10.62 -0.46
CA ASN A 126 7.64 -9.23 -0.03
C ASN A 126 6.29 -8.85 0.58
N ILE A 127 6.22 -8.72 1.89
CA ILE A 127 4.96 -8.51 2.63
C ILE A 127 4.85 -7.07 3.11
N MET A 128 3.68 -6.47 2.90
CA MET A 128 3.29 -5.14 3.34
C MET A 128 1.99 -5.24 4.17
N PRO A 129 2.05 -5.27 5.50
CA PRO A 129 0.86 -5.25 6.33
C PRO A 129 0.14 -3.91 6.19
N THR A 130 -1.18 -3.98 6.11
CA THR A 130 -2.08 -2.82 6.08
C THR A 130 -3.23 -3.04 7.05
N GLY A 131 -3.56 -2.01 7.82
CA GLY A 131 -4.52 -2.10 8.92
C GLY A 131 -3.86 -2.51 10.23
N GLY A 132 -4.02 -1.69 11.27
CA GLY A 132 -3.44 -1.92 12.59
C GLY A 132 -1.97 -1.55 12.74
N VAL A 133 -1.34 -0.99 11.71
CA VAL A 133 0.03 -0.47 11.79
C VAL A 133 0.03 0.90 12.46
N SER A 134 0.95 1.10 13.39
CA SER A 134 1.16 2.36 14.14
C SER A 134 2.64 2.61 14.39
N LEU A 135 2.96 3.82 14.89
CA LEU A 135 4.34 4.16 15.29
C LEU A 135 4.90 3.23 16.37
N GLU A 136 4.03 2.75 17.27
CA GLU A 136 4.39 1.90 18.40
C GLU A 136 4.78 0.49 17.94
N ASN A 137 4.08 -0.06 16.94
CA ASN A 137 4.30 -1.45 16.51
C ASN A 137 5.10 -1.59 15.21
N MET A 138 5.41 -0.49 14.52
CA MET A 138 6.07 -0.50 13.21
C MET A 138 7.43 -1.22 13.25
N GLU A 139 8.24 -1.01 14.31
CA GLU A 139 9.53 -1.67 14.45
C GLU A 139 9.40 -3.20 14.55
N GLU A 140 8.36 -3.68 15.23
CA GLU A 140 8.11 -5.11 15.35
C GLU A 140 7.73 -5.74 14.00
N TRP A 141 6.92 -5.04 13.18
CA TRP A 141 6.63 -5.48 11.82
C TRP A 141 7.91 -5.67 11.01
N PHE A 142 8.80 -4.67 10.98
CA PHE A 142 10.06 -4.75 10.23
C PHE A 142 11.00 -5.83 10.78
N LYS A 143 11.10 -6.03 12.10
CA LYS A 143 11.86 -7.13 12.71
C LYS A 143 11.38 -8.52 12.26
N ASN A 144 10.11 -8.66 11.92
CA ASN A 144 9.54 -9.89 11.40
C ASN A 144 9.65 -10.04 9.88
N GLY A 145 10.29 -9.08 9.19
CA GLY A 145 10.70 -9.22 7.79
C GLY A 145 9.75 -8.61 6.76
N VAL A 146 8.90 -7.65 7.15
CA VAL A 146 8.16 -6.87 6.15
C VAL A 146 9.07 -5.89 5.43
N ILE A 147 8.74 -5.55 4.18
CA ILE A 147 9.51 -4.59 3.38
C ILE A 147 8.93 -3.17 3.42
N ALA A 148 7.64 -3.06 3.70
CA ALA A 148 6.90 -1.81 3.78
C ALA A 148 5.71 -1.97 4.72
N VAL A 149 5.05 -0.88 5.04
CA VAL A 149 3.80 -0.86 5.81
C VAL A 149 2.80 0.10 5.18
N GLY A 150 1.51 -0.27 5.22
CA GLY A 150 0.40 0.61 4.85
C GLY A 150 -0.19 1.27 6.10
N ALA A 151 -0.07 2.58 6.21
CA ALA A 151 -0.68 3.37 7.27
C ALA A 151 -1.91 4.12 6.72
N GLY A 152 -3.04 3.97 7.38
CA GLY A 152 -4.32 4.54 6.92
C GLY A 152 -4.84 5.66 7.82
N GLY A 153 -6.01 5.47 8.41
CA GLY A 153 -6.82 6.51 9.04
C GLY A 153 -6.12 7.43 10.05
N LYS A 154 -5.18 6.90 10.87
CA LYS A 154 -4.43 7.74 11.81
C LYS A 154 -3.44 8.70 11.13
N LEU A 155 -2.91 8.33 9.97
CA LEU A 155 -1.97 9.17 9.22
C LEU A 155 -2.70 10.29 8.47
N ALA A 156 -3.92 10.04 8.01
CA ALA A 156 -4.66 10.94 7.12
C ALA A 156 -5.81 11.69 7.84
N SER A 157 -5.80 11.78 9.16
CA SER A 157 -6.83 12.48 9.95
C SER A 157 -6.26 13.70 10.68
N GLY A 158 -7.09 14.75 10.80
CA GLY A 158 -6.72 16.00 11.46
C GLY A 158 -6.46 17.15 10.48
N THR A 159 -5.82 18.20 10.97
CA THR A 159 -5.37 19.35 10.16
C THR A 159 -4.17 19.00 9.29
N ASP A 160 -3.85 19.82 8.31
CA ASP A 160 -2.66 19.61 7.45
C ASP A 160 -1.38 19.56 8.29
N GLU A 161 -1.26 20.41 9.33
CA GLU A 161 -0.11 20.43 10.22
C GLU A 161 0.03 19.14 11.02
N GLU A 162 -1.08 18.59 11.52
CA GLU A 162 -1.11 17.31 12.24
C GLU A 162 -0.74 16.15 11.34
N ILE A 163 -1.25 16.15 10.10
CA ILE A 163 -0.91 15.14 9.08
C ILE A 163 0.59 15.21 8.74
N ILE A 164 1.14 16.40 8.52
CA ILE A 164 2.58 16.59 8.25
C ILE A 164 3.41 16.06 9.42
N ALA A 165 3.08 16.44 10.65
CA ALA A 165 3.80 16.00 11.84
C ALA A 165 3.77 14.47 12.01
N THR A 166 2.60 13.87 11.79
CA THR A 166 2.43 12.41 11.85
C THR A 166 3.24 11.72 10.77
N ALA A 167 3.21 12.22 9.54
CA ALA A 167 3.97 11.68 8.42
C ALA A 167 5.49 11.77 8.68
N GLN A 168 5.97 12.89 9.22
CA GLN A 168 7.37 13.06 9.62
C GLN A 168 7.77 12.05 10.71
N ALA A 169 6.90 11.80 11.69
CA ALA A 169 7.16 10.81 12.73
C ALA A 169 7.29 9.38 12.15
N PHE A 170 6.39 8.98 11.25
CA PHE A 170 6.49 7.71 10.53
C PHE A 170 7.77 7.62 9.70
N ARG A 171 8.10 8.67 8.94
CA ARG A 171 9.32 8.74 8.13
C ARG A 171 10.57 8.61 8.99
N LYS A 172 10.66 9.36 10.09
CA LYS A 172 11.77 9.29 11.03
C LYS A 172 11.93 7.88 11.60
N LYS A 173 10.85 7.29 12.09
CA LYS A 173 10.85 5.93 12.63
C LYS A 173 11.31 4.90 11.59
N LEU A 174 10.87 5.02 10.34
CA LEU A 174 11.31 4.14 9.25
C LEU A 174 12.83 4.24 9.01
N LEU A 175 13.38 5.46 9.00
CA LEU A 175 14.82 5.67 8.82
C LEU A 175 15.62 5.07 9.97
N GLU A 176 15.17 5.24 11.21
CA GLU A 176 15.79 4.63 12.39
C GLU A 176 15.80 3.09 12.32
N ILE A 177 14.70 2.49 11.85
CA ILE A 177 14.60 1.03 11.68
C ILE A 177 15.57 0.53 10.60
N ARG A 178 15.67 1.23 9.48
CA ARG A 178 16.52 0.83 8.34
C ARG A 178 18.01 1.11 8.54
N SER A 179 18.39 1.89 9.54
CA SER A 179 19.79 2.17 9.88
C SER A 179 20.41 1.14 10.84
N LYS A 180 19.59 0.25 11.39
CA LYS A 180 20.02 -0.88 12.26
C LYS A 180 20.36 -2.11 11.43
#